data_aa249d75f5a03d5cfe6a8ab978cd71e9
#
_entry.id   aa249d75f5a03d5cfe6a8ab978cd71e9
#
_cell.length_a   1.000
_cell.length_b   1.000
_cell.length_c   1.000
_cell.angle_alpha   90.00
_cell.angle_beta   90.00
_cell.angle_gamma   90.00
#
_symmetry.space_group_name_H-M   'P 1'
#
loop_
_entity.id
_entity.type
_entity.pdbx_description
1 polymer ?
#
loop_
_entity_poly.entity_id
_entity_poly.type
_entity_poly.pdbx_seq_one_letter_code
_entity_poly.pdbx_strand_id
1 'polypeptide(L)'
;SQLLPYDALLVPFTYYFFHHKDIPAGLQQDLLQDYFWRCVLTSRFSSAAETKLTQDVKQIDKILNDEQPVYDVPIDISAEFIRNHGYFSAGSAFIKGMLCLLAYQQPVSFQNNGIVHIANDWLKQANSKNYHHFFPKAYMRKAHPEVEDWLVNHIGNITIVDDFLNKRSIRDRAPSKYISEYMAKNSNLEKALNSHLISTVSGWGVLEDDYPTFFQNRLNWFSKELKGRVIVTQADRTA
;
A
#
# COMPACT_ATOMS: atom_id res chain seq x y z
N SER A 1 14.14 -9.00 -3.49
CA SER A 1 12.69 -8.96 -3.66
C SER A 1 12.29 -7.72 -4.45
N GLN A 2 11.42 -7.85 -5.42
CA GLN A 2 11.05 -6.70 -6.27
C GLN A 2 10.07 -5.75 -5.55
N LEU A 3 9.40 -6.21 -4.49
CA LEU A 3 8.57 -5.38 -3.61
C LEU A 3 9.39 -4.64 -2.55
N LEU A 4 10.66 -4.99 -2.36
CA LEU A 4 11.46 -4.29 -1.38
C LEU A 4 11.65 -2.83 -1.82
N PRO A 5 11.27 -1.83 -1.02
CA PRO A 5 11.40 -0.43 -1.38
C PRO A 5 12.83 -0.03 -1.71
N TYR A 6 13.78 -0.50 -0.91
CA TYR A 6 15.21 -0.30 -1.09
C TYR A 6 15.97 -1.60 -0.80
N ASP A 7 16.90 -1.99 -1.66
CA ASP A 7 17.78 -3.14 -1.39
C ASP A 7 18.65 -2.90 -0.15
N ALA A 8 18.96 -1.65 0.17
CA ALA A 8 19.67 -1.23 1.35
C ALA A 8 19.00 -1.71 2.67
N LEU A 9 17.69 -1.87 2.70
CA LEU A 9 16.97 -2.41 3.86
C LEU A 9 17.40 -3.84 4.25
N LEU A 10 17.97 -4.60 3.31
CA LEU A 10 18.47 -5.95 3.63
C LEU A 10 19.55 -5.91 4.72
N VAL A 11 20.38 -4.86 4.76
CA VAL A 11 21.49 -4.77 5.71
C VAL A 11 20.98 -4.66 7.16
N PRO A 12 20.17 -3.65 7.53
CA PRO A 12 19.70 -3.52 8.91
C PRO A 12 18.81 -4.69 9.35
N PHE A 13 17.97 -5.23 8.47
CA PHE A 13 17.17 -6.40 8.82
C PHE A 13 18.01 -7.67 8.96
N THR A 14 19.03 -7.88 8.10
CA THR A 14 19.96 -9.00 8.27
C THR A 14 20.74 -8.87 9.57
N TYR A 15 21.19 -7.66 9.90
CA TYR A 15 21.88 -7.38 11.16
C TYR A 15 20.99 -7.71 12.38
N TYR A 16 19.74 -7.27 12.37
CA TYR A 16 18.77 -7.60 13.41
C TYR A 16 18.64 -9.12 13.59
N PHE A 17 18.34 -9.87 12.51
CA PHE A 17 18.12 -11.32 12.57
C PHE A 17 19.41 -12.12 12.80
N PHE A 18 20.56 -11.53 12.59
CA PHE A 18 21.82 -12.14 13.01
C PHE A 18 21.93 -12.19 14.55
N HIS A 19 21.51 -11.13 15.23
CA HIS A 19 21.54 -11.03 16.69
C HIS A 19 20.29 -11.59 17.37
N HIS A 20 19.14 -11.55 16.71
CA HIS A 20 17.86 -12.03 17.23
C HIS A 20 17.29 -13.11 16.31
N LYS A 21 17.34 -14.37 16.74
CA LYS A 21 16.97 -15.53 15.90
C LYS A 21 15.48 -15.82 15.85
N ASP A 22 14.74 -15.33 16.83
CA ASP A 22 13.30 -15.55 16.94
C ASP A 22 12.51 -14.57 16.07
N ILE A 23 11.25 -14.91 15.81
CA ILE A 23 10.33 -14.00 15.14
C ILE A 23 10.05 -12.81 16.07
N PRO A 24 10.28 -11.56 15.63
CA PRO A 24 10.01 -10.39 16.46
C PRO A 24 8.56 -10.35 16.92
N ALA A 25 8.34 -10.02 18.19
CA ALA A 25 7.01 -9.89 18.77
C ALA A 25 6.94 -8.66 19.69
N GLY A 26 5.72 -8.19 19.99
CA GLY A 26 5.51 -7.07 20.89
C GLY A 26 6.27 -5.81 20.45
N LEU A 27 6.96 -5.16 21.39
CA LEU A 27 7.65 -3.89 21.16
C LEU A 27 8.68 -3.97 20.03
N GLN A 28 9.48 -5.03 19.95
CA GLN A 28 10.48 -5.16 18.89
C GLN A 28 9.85 -5.27 17.49
N GLN A 29 8.73 -5.96 17.37
CA GLN A 29 7.96 -6.01 16.12
C GLN A 29 7.47 -4.62 15.73
N ASP A 30 6.93 -3.87 16.68
CA ASP A 30 6.40 -2.52 16.44
C ASP A 30 7.53 -1.55 16.05
N LEU A 31 8.67 -1.61 16.73
CA LEU A 31 9.86 -0.80 16.43
C LEU A 31 10.46 -1.11 15.04
N LEU A 32 10.53 -2.38 14.64
CA LEU A 32 11.01 -2.79 13.32
C LEU A 32 10.04 -2.35 12.23
N GLN A 33 8.75 -2.42 12.50
CA GLN A 33 7.71 -1.97 11.56
C GLN A 33 7.76 -0.45 11.40
N ASP A 34 7.89 0.31 12.49
CA ASP A 34 8.09 1.77 12.48
C ASP A 34 9.34 2.14 11.68
N TYR A 35 10.48 1.48 11.95
CA TYR A 35 11.72 1.68 11.21
C TYR A 35 11.53 1.49 9.69
N PHE A 36 10.90 0.38 9.29
CA PHE A 36 10.62 0.10 7.87
C PHE A 36 9.82 1.24 7.23
N TRP A 37 8.72 1.66 7.86
CA TRP A 37 7.85 2.69 7.31
C TRP A 37 8.52 4.06 7.30
N ARG A 38 9.32 4.40 8.29
CA ARG A 38 10.11 5.63 8.28
C ARG A 38 11.10 5.66 7.12
N CYS A 39 11.76 4.56 6.82
CA CYS A 39 12.64 4.47 5.65
C CYS A 39 11.89 4.70 4.33
N VAL A 40 10.67 4.20 4.22
CA VAL A 40 9.82 4.37 3.03
C VAL A 40 9.33 5.81 2.90
N LEU A 41 8.72 6.34 3.96
CA LEU A 41 8.04 7.63 3.97
C LEU A 41 9.00 8.82 3.85
N THR A 42 10.20 8.71 4.41
CA THR A 42 11.24 9.75 4.33
C THR A 42 12.17 9.59 3.14
N SER A 43 11.94 8.60 2.28
CA SER A 43 12.85 8.26 1.17
C SER A 43 14.31 8.08 1.62
N ARG A 44 14.53 7.45 2.78
CA ARG A 44 15.80 7.41 3.50
C ARG A 44 16.98 6.99 2.63
N PHE A 45 16.83 5.98 1.81
CA PHE A 45 17.94 5.45 0.99
C PHE A 45 17.94 5.95 -0.45
N SER A 46 17.28 7.07 -0.75
CA SER A 46 17.31 7.69 -2.07
C SER A 46 18.68 8.31 -2.40
N SER A 47 19.48 8.63 -1.38
CA SER A 47 20.84 9.19 -1.51
C SER A 47 21.70 8.79 -0.31
N ALA A 48 23.04 8.79 -0.48
CA ALA A 48 24.02 8.53 0.58
C ALA A 48 23.73 7.24 1.39
N ALA A 49 23.34 6.16 0.72
CA ALA A 49 22.86 4.92 1.35
C ALA A 49 23.91 4.33 2.31
N GLU A 50 25.20 4.31 1.96
CA GLU A 50 26.27 3.75 2.78
C GLU A 50 26.40 4.46 4.14
N THR A 51 26.40 5.80 4.12
CA THR A 51 26.47 6.60 5.35
C THR A 51 25.25 6.36 6.23
N LYS A 52 24.07 6.31 5.61
CA LYS A 52 22.82 6.06 6.32
C LYS A 52 22.76 4.65 6.90
N LEU A 53 23.25 3.65 6.20
CA LEU A 53 23.35 2.28 6.72
C LEU A 53 24.20 2.19 8.00
N THR A 54 25.34 2.91 8.05
CA THR A 54 26.17 2.97 9.26
C THR A 54 25.40 3.58 10.44
N GLN A 55 24.58 4.59 10.20
CA GLN A 55 23.72 5.19 11.21
C GLN A 55 22.60 4.23 11.64
N ASP A 56 22.03 3.52 10.68
CA ASP A 56 20.87 2.66 10.89
C ASP A 56 21.21 1.40 11.69
N VAL A 57 22.43 0.87 11.57
CA VAL A 57 22.90 -0.20 12.47
C VAL A 57 22.75 0.22 13.93
N LYS A 58 23.09 1.48 14.30
CA LYS A 58 22.91 1.98 15.67
C LYS A 58 21.43 2.09 16.08
N GLN A 59 20.54 2.35 15.13
CA GLN A 59 19.09 2.35 15.43
C GLN A 59 18.58 0.90 15.64
N ILE A 60 19.12 -0.06 14.89
CA ILE A 60 18.81 -1.48 15.11
C ILE A 60 19.34 -1.97 16.45
N ASP A 61 20.51 -1.52 16.91
CA ASP A 61 21.02 -1.84 18.26
C ASP A 61 20.04 -1.38 19.35
N LYS A 62 19.41 -0.20 19.17
CA LYS A 62 18.36 0.25 20.10
C LYS A 62 17.15 -0.68 20.08
N ILE A 63 16.68 -1.07 18.89
CA ILE A 63 15.56 -2.00 18.76
C ILE A 63 15.85 -3.33 19.43
N LEU A 64 17.07 -3.86 19.28
CA LEU A 64 17.51 -5.09 19.94
C LEU A 64 17.48 -4.98 21.47
N ASN A 65 17.61 -3.78 22.02
CA ASN A 65 17.55 -3.48 23.45
C ASN A 65 16.17 -2.96 23.92
N ASP A 66 15.11 -3.12 23.10
CA ASP A 66 13.75 -2.61 23.37
C ASP A 66 13.69 -1.07 23.54
N GLU A 67 14.63 -0.35 22.95
CA GLU A 67 14.70 1.11 22.99
C GLU A 67 14.14 1.74 21.72
N GLN A 68 13.38 2.84 21.86
CA GLN A 68 12.88 3.61 20.72
C GLN A 68 14.04 4.26 19.95
N PRO A 69 14.18 3.99 18.62
CA PRO A 69 15.10 4.73 17.78
C PRO A 69 14.80 6.23 17.74
N VAL A 70 15.85 7.03 17.54
CA VAL A 70 15.69 8.48 17.31
C VAL A 70 15.90 8.77 15.84
N TYR A 71 14.92 9.43 15.25
CA TYR A 71 14.91 9.76 13.84
C TYR A 71 15.03 11.27 13.63
N ASP A 72 15.89 11.66 12.70
CA ASP A 72 16.17 13.09 12.40
C ASP A 72 15.07 13.74 11.54
N VAL A 73 14.30 12.91 10.82
CA VAL A 73 13.27 13.38 9.90
C VAL A 73 11.91 12.90 10.37
N PRO A 74 10.97 13.82 10.65
CA PRO A 74 9.60 13.44 10.95
C PRO A 74 8.93 12.82 9.71
N ILE A 75 7.95 11.94 9.97
CA ILE A 75 7.13 11.35 8.90
C ILE A 75 5.82 12.13 8.73
N ASP A 76 5.29 12.05 7.52
CA ASP A 76 3.93 12.47 7.20
C ASP A 76 3.16 11.26 6.65
N ILE A 77 2.08 10.87 7.32
CA ILE A 77 1.19 9.78 6.92
C ILE A 77 -0.23 10.29 6.61
N SER A 78 -0.38 11.59 6.44
CA SER A 78 -1.66 12.21 6.09
C SER A 78 -2.18 11.72 4.73
N ALA A 79 -3.49 11.78 4.55
CA ALA A 79 -4.11 11.52 3.24
C ALA A 79 -3.57 12.48 2.17
N GLU A 80 -3.24 13.72 2.54
CA GLU A 80 -2.64 14.71 1.65
C GLU A 80 -1.24 14.29 1.20
N PHE A 81 -0.40 13.81 2.11
CA PHE A 81 0.92 13.28 1.76
C PHE A 81 0.81 12.11 0.78
N ILE A 82 -0.09 11.16 1.07
CA ILE A 82 -0.32 10.01 0.19
C ILE A 82 -0.81 10.48 -1.19
N ARG A 83 -1.71 11.46 -1.25
CA ARG A 83 -2.18 12.06 -2.50
C ARG A 83 -1.02 12.62 -3.33
N ASN A 84 -0.12 13.35 -2.71
CA ASN A 84 0.97 14.04 -3.40
C ASN A 84 2.09 13.11 -3.85
N HIS A 85 2.25 11.94 -3.20
CA HIS A 85 3.34 10.99 -3.49
C HIS A 85 2.86 9.69 -4.15
N GLY A 86 1.55 9.51 -4.28
CA GLY A 86 0.93 8.25 -4.67
C GLY A 86 0.80 7.99 -6.17
N TYR A 87 1.40 8.83 -7.06
CA TYR A 87 1.45 8.51 -8.48
C TYR A 87 2.04 7.11 -8.70
N PHE A 88 1.31 6.25 -9.41
CA PHE A 88 1.66 4.84 -9.52
C PHE A 88 2.82 4.62 -10.48
N SER A 89 3.99 4.39 -9.91
CA SER A 89 5.22 4.02 -10.63
C SER A 89 5.87 2.85 -9.90
N ALA A 90 5.99 1.70 -10.56
CA ALA A 90 6.55 0.48 -9.97
C ALA A 90 8.02 0.62 -9.49
N GLY A 91 8.74 1.65 -9.94
CA GLY A 91 10.10 1.96 -9.48
C GLY A 91 10.17 2.78 -8.20
N SER A 92 9.10 3.46 -7.82
CA SER A 92 9.06 4.31 -6.63
C SER A 92 9.11 3.48 -5.34
N ALA A 93 10.00 3.85 -4.42
CA ALA A 93 10.10 3.20 -3.11
C ALA A 93 8.81 3.37 -2.29
N PHE A 94 8.19 4.55 -2.35
CA PHE A 94 6.90 4.80 -1.69
C PHE A 94 5.82 3.86 -2.25
N ILE A 95 5.69 3.74 -3.57
CA ILE A 95 4.72 2.85 -4.20
C ILE A 95 4.98 1.38 -3.85
N LYS A 96 6.24 0.94 -3.83
CA LYS A 96 6.59 -0.41 -3.38
C LYS A 96 6.18 -0.65 -1.91
N GLY A 97 6.40 0.32 -1.03
CA GLY A 97 5.91 0.25 0.35
C GLY A 97 4.38 0.14 0.42
N MET A 98 3.66 0.97 -0.32
CA MET A 98 2.19 0.90 -0.37
C MET A 98 1.67 -0.41 -0.96
N LEU A 99 2.39 -1.00 -1.92
CA LEU A 99 2.08 -2.34 -2.44
C LEU A 99 2.36 -3.43 -1.39
N CYS A 100 3.40 -3.29 -0.57
CA CYS A 100 3.61 -4.16 0.59
C CYS A 100 2.44 -4.07 1.58
N LEU A 101 1.93 -2.85 1.82
CA LEU A 101 0.75 -2.64 2.68
C LEU A 101 -0.47 -3.39 2.13
N LEU A 102 -0.75 -3.26 0.83
CA LEU A 102 -1.84 -3.99 0.18
C LEU A 102 -1.64 -5.51 0.19
N ALA A 103 -0.42 -5.97 -0.06
CA ALA A 103 -0.08 -7.40 -0.03
C ALA A 103 -0.24 -8.01 1.37
N TYR A 104 0.10 -7.26 2.41
CA TYR A 104 -0.06 -7.66 3.80
C TYR A 104 -1.53 -7.92 4.19
N GLN A 105 -2.48 -7.24 3.53
CA GLN A 105 -3.91 -7.49 3.72
C GLN A 105 -4.39 -8.84 3.17
N GLN A 106 -3.51 -9.61 2.51
CA GLN A 106 -3.86 -10.90 1.90
C GLN A 106 -5.08 -10.78 0.97
N PRO A 107 -4.97 -9.98 -0.11
CA PRO A 107 -6.12 -9.68 -0.96
C PRO A 107 -6.76 -10.94 -1.53
N VAL A 108 -8.09 -10.94 -1.55
CA VAL A 108 -8.90 -12.04 -2.09
C VAL A 108 -9.75 -11.56 -3.27
N SER A 109 -10.12 -12.49 -4.12
CA SER A 109 -10.92 -12.23 -5.32
C SER A 109 -12.31 -11.68 -4.96
N PHE A 110 -12.76 -10.64 -5.65
CA PHE A 110 -14.12 -10.09 -5.52
C PHE A 110 -15.21 -11.11 -5.92
N GLN A 111 -14.88 -12.06 -6.76
CA GLN A 111 -15.85 -13.02 -7.27
C GLN A 111 -16.20 -14.12 -6.27
N ASN A 112 -15.22 -14.64 -5.52
CA ASN A 112 -15.40 -15.86 -4.74
C ASN A 112 -14.57 -15.93 -3.45
N ASN A 113 -13.93 -14.84 -3.04
CA ASN A 113 -12.99 -14.78 -1.91
C ASN A 113 -11.80 -15.75 -2.00
N GLY A 114 -11.46 -16.23 -3.20
CA GLY A 114 -10.24 -17.00 -3.43
C GLY A 114 -9.00 -16.15 -3.20
N ILE A 115 -7.94 -16.72 -2.62
CA ILE A 115 -6.69 -16.01 -2.34
C ILE A 115 -6.04 -15.57 -3.65
N VAL A 116 -5.66 -14.29 -3.75
CA VAL A 116 -4.85 -13.79 -4.85
C VAL A 116 -3.39 -14.14 -4.59
N HIS A 117 -2.83 -15.04 -5.40
CA HIS A 117 -1.43 -15.43 -5.27
C HIS A 117 -0.49 -14.30 -5.71
N ILE A 118 0.25 -13.75 -4.76
CA ILE A 118 1.26 -12.73 -5.00
C ILE A 118 2.62 -13.43 -5.13
N ALA A 119 3.03 -13.72 -6.37
CA ALA A 119 4.32 -14.37 -6.65
C ALA A 119 5.48 -13.35 -6.75
N ASN A 120 6.72 -13.80 -6.61
CA ASN A 120 7.91 -12.93 -6.67
C ASN A 120 8.12 -12.23 -8.04
N ASP A 121 7.55 -12.76 -9.11
CA ASP A 121 7.55 -12.20 -10.46
C ASP A 121 6.40 -11.22 -10.71
N TRP A 122 5.51 -11.09 -9.74
CA TRP A 122 4.32 -10.25 -9.80
C TRP A 122 4.64 -8.78 -10.14
N LEU A 123 5.75 -8.24 -9.66
CA LEU A 123 6.24 -6.89 -9.99
C LEU A 123 7.00 -6.80 -11.32
N LYS A 124 7.55 -7.91 -11.83
CA LYS A 124 8.31 -7.90 -13.10
C LYS A 124 7.47 -7.48 -14.28
N GLN A 125 6.20 -7.70 -14.18
CA GLN A 125 5.26 -7.33 -15.20
C GLN A 125 4.68 -5.96 -14.86
N ALA A 126 5.49 -4.90 -14.98
CA ALA A 126 5.03 -3.51 -15.04
C ALA A 126 3.92 -3.30 -16.07
N ASN A 127 3.67 -4.32 -16.90
CA ASN A 127 2.57 -4.46 -17.80
C ASN A 127 1.41 -5.24 -17.14
N SER A 128 0.76 -4.62 -16.13
CA SER A 128 -0.69 -4.70 -15.95
C SER A 128 -1.38 -6.03 -15.61
N LYS A 129 -0.72 -7.14 -15.31
CA LYS A 129 -1.50 -8.37 -15.14
C LYS A 129 -2.19 -8.49 -13.78
N ASN A 130 -1.63 -7.88 -12.73
CA ASN A 130 -2.11 -8.06 -11.36
C ASN A 130 -2.47 -6.74 -10.63
N TYR A 131 -2.17 -5.57 -11.24
CA TYR A 131 -2.61 -4.28 -10.74
C TYR A 131 -3.86 -3.86 -11.49
N HIS A 132 -4.91 -3.66 -10.78
CA HIS A 132 -6.17 -3.23 -11.34
C HIS A 132 -6.52 -1.84 -10.83
N HIS A 133 -6.86 -0.95 -11.75
CA HIS A 133 -7.50 0.30 -11.40
C HIS A 133 -8.95 0.01 -11.03
N PHE A 134 -9.31 0.21 -9.78
CA PHE A 134 -10.67 -0.05 -9.29
C PHE A 134 -11.70 0.77 -10.09
N PHE A 135 -11.37 2.02 -10.38
CA PHE A 135 -12.02 2.80 -11.45
C PHE A 135 -11.16 2.67 -12.72
N PRO A 136 -11.58 1.85 -13.71
CA PRO A 136 -10.74 1.55 -14.86
C PRO A 136 -10.39 2.80 -15.67
N LYS A 137 -9.12 2.93 -16.11
CA LYS A 137 -8.66 4.09 -16.89
C LYS A 137 -9.53 4.38 -18.12
N ALA A 138 -9.95 3.34 -18.84
CA ALA A 138 -10.79 3.49 -20.03
C ALA A 138 -12.19 4.00 -19.68
N TYR A 139 -12.73 3.59 -18.53
CA TYR A 139 -13.98 4.14 -18.00
C TYR A 139 -13.82 5.60 -17.61
N MET A 140 -12.79 5.93 -16.82
CA MET A 140 -12.55 7.29 -16.34
C MET A 140 -12.39 8.31 -17.48
N ARG A 141 -11.65 7.96 -18.52
CA ARG A 141 -11.51 8.83 -19.71
C ARG A 141 -12.82 9.16 -20.41
N LYS A 142 -13.81 8.28 -20.35
CA LYS A 142 -15.12 8.48 -20.99
C LYS A 142 -16.11 9.18 -20.07
N ALA A 143 -16.18 8.78 -18.81
CA ALA A 143 -17.21 9.20 -17.87
C ALA A 143 -16.77 10.40 -17.02
N HIS A 144 -15.47 10.54 -16.76
CA HIS A 144 -14.89 11.57 -15.89
C HIS A 144 -13.66 12.24 -16.56
N PRO A 145 -13.82 12.85 -17.75
CA PRO A 145 -12.72 13.48 -18.48
C PRO A 145 -12.11 14.67 -17.73
N GLU A 146 -12.80 15.23 -16.74
CA GLU A 146 -12.35 16.30 -15.86
C GLU A 146 -11.30 15.83 -14.83
N VAL A 147 -11.21 14.51 -14.54
CA VAL A 147 -10.25 13.96 -13.60
C VAL A 147 -8.91 13.77 -14.30
N GLU A 148 -7.87 14.39 -13.75
CA GLU A 148 -6.53 14.32 -14.30
C GLU A 148 -5.98 12.88 -14.34
N ASP A 149 -5.31 12.51 -15.42
CA ASP A 149 -4.77 11.15 -15.64
C ASP A 149 -3.85 10.67 -14.51
N TRP A 150 -3.11 11.59 -13.84
CA TRP A 150 -2.25 11.23 -12.72
C TRP A 150 -3.03 10.79 -11.47
N LEU A 151 -4.21 11.37 -11.22
CA LEU A 151 -5.11 10.93 -10.15
C LEU A 151 -5.72 9.56 -10.46
N VAL A 152 -6.09 9.32 -11.71
CA VAL A 152 -6.57 8.00 -12.12
C VAL A 152 -5.47 6.95 -11.99
N ASN A 153 -4.22 7.31 -12.32
CA ASN A 153 -3.05 6.44 -12.17
C ASN A 153 -2.37 6.60 -10.81
N HIS A 154 -3.10 6.44 -9.75
CA HIS A 154 -2.66 6.66 -8.38
C HIS A 154 -2.85 5.41 -7.53
N ILE A 155 -1.99 5.21 -6.51
CA ILE A 155 -2.08 4.06 -5.59
C ILE A 155 -3.47 3.98 -4.92
N GLY A 156 -4.13 5.12 -4.68
CA GLY A 156 -5.50 5.21 -4.18
C GLY A 156 -6.54 4.53 -5.08
N ASN A 157 -6.24 4.32 -6.36
CA ASN A 157 -7.09 3.63 -7.32
C ASN A 157 -6.61 2.20 -7.64
N ILE A 158 -5.52 1.73 -7.01
CA ILE A 158 -4.95 0.40 -7.31
C ILE A 158 -5.48 -0.64 -6.33
N THR A 159 -5.88 -1.79 -6.88
CA THR A 159 -6.17 -3.03 -6.17
C THR A 159 -5.32 -4.18 -6.74
N ILE A 160 -5.20 -5.25 -5.97
CA ILE A 160 -4.44 -6.44 -6.36
C ILE A 160 -5.44 -7.55 -6.68
N VAL A 161 -5.71 -7.79 -7.96
CA VAL A 161 -6.64 -8.82 -8.41
C VAL A 161 -5.95 -9.80 -9.35
N ASP A 162 -6.54 -10.99 -9.53
CA ASP A 162 -6.03 -11.94 -10.51
C ASP A 162 -6.28 -11.46 -11.96
N ASP A 163 -5.48 -12.01 -12.88
CA ASP A 163 -5.51 -11.64 -14.31
C ASP A 163 -6.87 -11.92 -14.97
N PHE A 164 -7.57 -12.95 -14.50
CA PHE A 164 -8.88 -13.33 -15.04
C PHE A 164 -9.95 -12.26 -14.72
N LEU A 165 -10.01 -11.81 -13.47
CA LEU A 165 -10.94 -10.75 -13.08
C LEU A 165 -10.64 -9.44 -13.84
N ASN A 166 -9.38 -9.07 -13.91
CA ASN A 166 -8.97 -7.84 -14.57
C ASN A 166 -9.36 -7.83 -16.08
N LYS A 167 -8.99 -8.87 -16.82
CA LYS A 167 -9.12 -8.87 -18.27
C LYS A 167 -10.50 -9.27 -18.78
N ARG A 168 -11.21 -10.13 -18.07
CA ARG A 168 -12.46 -10.71 -18.57
C ARG A 168 -13.71 -10.16 -17.91
N SER A 169 -13.63 -9.72 -16.68
CA SER A 169 -14.80 -9.31 -15.89
C SER A 169 -14.91 -7.80 -15.73
N ILE A 170 -13.83 -7.11 -15.37
CA ILE A 170 -13.86 -5.68 -15.04
C ILE A 170 -13.69 -4.82 -16.29
N ARG A 171 -12.60 -5.00 -17.05
CA ARG A 171 -12.32 -4.27 -18.31
C ARG A 171 -12.43 -2.75 -18.19
N ASP A 172 -13.35 -2.14 -18.95
CA ASP A 172 -13.66 -0.70 -19.02
C ASP A 172 -15.03 -0.37 -18.41
N ARG A 173 -15.54 -1.24 -17.54
CA ARG A 173 -16.86 -1.10 -16.94
C ARG A 173 -16.83 -0.17 -15.74
N ALA A 174 -17.94 0.52 -15.51
CA ALA A 174 -18.17 1.30 -14.31
C ALA A 174 -18.10 0.42 -13.05
N PRO A 175 -17.52 0.90 -11.94
CA PRO A 175 -17.51 0.16 -10.66
C PRO A 175 -18.89 -0.27 -10.20
N SER A 176 -19.91 0.60 -10.31
CA SER A 176 -21.31 0.28 -9.98
C SER A 176 -21.80 -0.97 -10.68
N LYS A 177 -21.40 -1.20 -11.92
CA LYS A 177 -21.87 -2.32 -12.75
C LYS A 177 -21.22 -3.64 -12.34
N TYR A 178 -19.88 -3.69 -12.29
CA TYR A 178 -19.21 -4.94 -11.98
C TYR A 178 -19.30 -5.31 -10.48
N ILE A 179 -19.35 -4.32 -9.58
CA ILE A 179 -19.54 -4.57 -8.14
C ILE A 179 -20.95 -5.08 -7.86
N SER A 180 -21.99 -4.51 -8.49
CA SER A 180 -23.37 -5.03 -8.36
C SER A 180 -23.50 -6.48 -8.80
N GLU A 181 -22.81 -6.87 -9.88
CA GLU A 181 -22.77 -8.27 -10.30
C GLU A 181 -22.07 -9.19 -9.30
N TYR A 182 -20.98 -8.70 -8.66
CA TYR A 182 -20.30 -9.47 -7.61
C TYR A 182 -21.13 -9.54 -6.33
N MET A 183 -21.85 -8.49 -5.95
CA MET A 183 -22.79 -8.51 -4.82
C MET A 183 -23.86 -9.61 -4.99
N ALA A 184 -24.37 -9.80 -6.23
CA ALA A 184 -25.35 -10.83 -6.53
C ALA A 184 -24.78 -12.26 -6.47
N LYS A 185 -23.46 -12.44 -6.59
CA LYS A 185 -22.79 -13.76 -6.67
C LYS A 185 -21.96 -14.11 -5.45
N ASN A 186 -21.47 -13.12 -4.72
CA ASN A 186 -20.60 -13.27 -3.56
C ASN A 186 -21.22 -12.61 -2.33
N SER A 187 -21.86 -13.39 -1.49
CA SER A 187 -22.47 -12.92 -0.24
C SER A 187 -21.45 -12.31 0.75
N ASN A 188 -20.16 -12.57 0.58
CA ASN A 188 -19.07 -12.06 1.40
C ASN A 188 -18.21 -11.02 0.66
N LEU A 189 -18.77 -10.28 -0.30
CA LEU A 189 -18.03 -9.29 -1.10
C LEU A 189 -17.36 -8.22 -0.23
N GLU A 190 -18.00 -7.77 0.85
CA GLU A 190 -17.39 -6.78 1.75
C GLU A 190 -16.09 -7.26 2.37
N LYS A 191 -15.98 -8.56 2.72
CA LYS A 191 -14.72 -9.16 3.16
C LYS A 191 -13.64 -9.04 2.08
N ALA A 192 -14.00 -9.29 0.81
CA ALA A 192 -13.07 -9.13 -0.30
C ALA A 192 -12.64 -7.66 -0.46
N LEU A 193 -13.59 -6.72 -0.44
CA LEU A 193 -13.29 -5.28 -0.53
C LEU A 193 -12.37 -4.82 0.62
N ASN A 194 -12.65 -5.26 1.85
CA ASN A 194 -11.81 -4.96 3.02
C ASN A 194 -10.36 -5.42 2.83
N SER A 195 -10.14 -6.59 2.22
CA SER A 195 -8.79 -7.08 1.92
C SER A 195 -8.03 -6.23 0.88
N HIS A 196 -8.73 -5.31 0.23
CA HIS A 196 -8.16 -4.30 -0.68
C HIS A 196 -8.20 -2.88 -0.08
N LEU A 197 -8.45 -2.76 1.23
CA LEU A 197 -8.62 -1.48 1.91
C LEU A 197 -9.74 -0.63 1.30
N ILE A 198 -10.88 -1.28 1.04
CA ILE A 198 -12.16 -0.66 0.69
C ILE A 198 -13.17 -1.16 1.72
N SER A 199 -13.68 -0.27 2.60
CA SER A 199 -14.44 -0.70 3.78
C SER A 199 -15.81 -1.27 3.42
N THR A 200 -16.53 -0.58 2.55
CA THR A 200 -17.89 -0.94 2.16
C THR A 200 -18.21 -0.36 0.80
N VAL A 201 -19.27 -0.82 0.17
CA VAL A 201 -19.77 -0.21 -1.08
C VAL A 201 -20.62 1.04 -0.82
N SER A 202 -21.33 1.07 0.31
CA SER A 202 -22.22 2.19 0.66
C SER A 202 -21.43 3.38 1.21
N GLY A 203 -21.72 4.57 0.70
CA GLY A 203 -21.05 5.80 1.13
C GLY A 203 -19.59 5.94 0.71
N TRP A 204 -19.11 5.00 -0.12
CA TRP A 204 -17.73 5.01 -0.65
C TRP A 204 -17.63 5.48 -2.11
N GLY A 205 -18.75 5.93 -2.69
CA GLY A 205 -18.80 6.37 -4.08
C GLY A 205 -18.71 5.22 -5.10
N VAL A 206 -18.77 3.96 -4.65
CA VAL A 206 -18.59 2.78 -5.53
C VAL A 206 -19.83 2.53 -6.38
N LEU A 207 -21.02 2.58 -5.77
CA LEU A 207 -22.28 2.33 -6.47
C LEU A 207 -22.79 3.56 -7.23
N GLU A 208 -22.33 4.72 -6.83
CA GLU A 208 -22.63 6.03 -7.45
C GLU A 208 -21.64 6.39 -8.57
N ASP A 209 -20.60 5.57 -8.78
CA ASP A 209 -19.47 5.86 -9.68
C ASP A 209 -18.77 7.20 -9.36
N ASP A 210 -18.84 7.62 -8.10
CA ASP A 210 -18.24 8.86 -7.59
C ASP A 210 -16.76 8.66 -7.24
N TYR A 211 -15.89 8.89 -8.23
CA TYR A 211 -14.45 8.73 -8.08
C TYR A 211 -13.84 9.63 -7.00
N PRO A 212 -14.16 10.93 -6.90
CA PRO A 212 -13.63 11.79 -5.84
C PRO A 212 -13.91 11.26 -4.44
N THR A 213 -15.13 10.85 -4.14
CA THR A 213 -15.50 10.26 -2.84
C THR A 213 -14.76 8.96 -2.58
N PHE A 214 -14.73 8.04 -3.56
CA PHE A 214 -13.97 6.80 -3.45
C PHE A 214 -12.49 7.06 -3.16
N PHE A 215 -11.88 7.93 -3.94
CA PHE A 215 -10.46 8.24 -3.84
C PHE A 215 -10.10 8.83 -2.47
N GLN A 216 -10.87 9.81 -1.99
CA GLN A 216 -10.64 10.41 -0.66
C GLN A 216 -10.79 9.39 0.48
N ASN A 217 -11.84 8.59 0.45
CA ASN A 217 -12.05 7.52 1.43
C ASN A 217 -10.87 6.52 1.44
N ARG A 218 -10.37 6.19 0.25
CA ARG A 218 -9.24 5.28 0.11
C ARG A 218 -7.95 5.85 0.68
N LEU A 219 -7.67 7.15 0.45
CA LEU A 219 -6.51 7.82 1.03
C LEU A 219 -6.60 7.89 2.56
N ASN A 220 -7.77 8.20 3.10
CA ASN A 220 -8.01 8.21 4.54
C ASN A 220 -7.77 6.81 5.15
N TRP A 221 -8.20 5.76 4.46
CA TRP A 221 -7.96 4.40 4.94
C TRP A 221 -6.47 4.04 4.91
N PHE A 222 -5.74 4.38 3.84
CA PHE A 222 -4.30 4.20 3.82
C PHE A 222 -3.60 4.94 4.96
N SER A 223 -3.98 6.20 5.23
CA SER A 223 -3.47 6.97 6.36
C SER A 223 -3.72 6.26 7.70
N LYS A 224 -4.94 5.77 7.92
CA LYS A 224 -5.30 4.99 9.12
C LYS A 224 -4.46 3.72 9.26
N GLU A 225 -4.25 2.98 8.16
CA GLU A 225 -3.45 1.76 8.16
C GLU A 225 -1.96 2.05 8.45
N LEU A 226 -1.42 3.13 7.91
CA LEU A 226 -0.06 3.57 8.21
C LEU A 226 0.09 3.99 9.66
N LYS A 227 -0.91 4.70 10.23
CA LYS A 227 -0.91 5.10 11.64
C LYS A 227 -0.83 3.91 12.60
N GLY A 228 -1.43 2.78 12.24
CA GLY A 228 -1.32 1.53 13.00
C GLY A 228 0.03 0.81 12.87
N ARG A 229 0.95 1.30 12.03
CA ARG A 229 2.24 0.66 11.73
C ARG A 229 3.45 1.50 12.06
N VAL A 230 3.23 2.71 12.56
CA VAL A 230 4.28 3.63 12.97
C VAL A 230 4.06 4.06 14.42
N ILE A 231 5.14 4.34 15.11
CA ILE A 231 5.11 4.92 16.45
C ILE A 231 5.17 6.43 16.28
N VAL A 232 3.99 7.06 16.32
CA VAL A 232 3.85 8.50 16.06
C VAL A 232 4.50 9.31 17.18
N THR A 233 5.36 10.24 16.80
CA THR A 233 5.97 11.23 17.70
C THR A 233 5.28 12.59 17.56
N GLN A 234 5.55 13.52 18.47
CA GLN A 234 4.97 14.88 18.41
C GLN A 234 5.37 15.65 17.15
N ALA A 235 6.51 15.31 16.53
CA ALA A 235 7.00 15.97 15.33
C ALA A 235 6.35 15.42 14.03
N ASP A 236 5.70 14.28 14.09
CA ASP A 236 5.12 13.60 12.92
C ASP A 236 3.75 14.20 12.55
N ARG A 237 3.43 14.21 11.25
CA ARG A 237 2.14 14.65 10.73
C ARG A 237 1.26 13.44 10.40
N THR A 238 0.05 13.40 10.95
CA THR A 238 -0.88 12.25 10.83
C THR A 238 -2.26 12.61 10.28
N ALA A 239 -2.54 13.87 10.02
CA ALA A 239 -3.84 14.37 9.54
C ALA A 239 -3.69 15.27 8.32
#